data_d0e9595b89a729a135972a2afd6dbee7
#
_entry.id   d0e9595b89a729a135972a2afd6dbee7
#
_cell.length_a   1.000
_cell.length_b   1.000
_cell.length_c   1.000
_cell.angle_alpha   90.00
_cell.angle_beta   90.00
_cell.angle_gamma   90.00
#
_symmetry.space_group_name_H-M   'P 1'
#
loop_
_entity.id
_entity.type
_entity.pdbx_description
1 polymer ?
#
loop_
_entity_poly.entity_id
_entity_poly.type
_entity_poly.pdbx_seq_one_letter_code
_entity_poly.pdbx_strand_id
1 'polypeptide(L)'
;MNLQTPLNSALAVRDQFPAIPPGWHYLDSAATAQKPQAVIDAITRAYGHDYATVHRGVYERSAAMTASFEAARAATASLIGGEEHDVVFTRGATEAINLVARTYRNGDRKRALLSQLEHHSNIVPWQLAGYEIDVVPLTEDGRIDLDAAERMASEDHAVVAFAHVSNVLGSILDAKRAGEIAHKVGAKLLLDGCQAAPRLPVDVAAIGAAFYVFSAHKIYGPTGIGALWAKQELLDAMPPWQGGGAMIDRVTFERTTYLPAPSRFEAGTPHITGAVGFHAAIDWVNGIGLDAIHAHESALVTEARAALRSVPGVTLFGPEDSAGIVSFALDGVHPHDIGTILDDHGVAVRAGHHCAQPLMDYLGVPATARASFAAHSDASDIQALVEGLYKVKRIFG
;
A
#
# COMPACT_ATOMS: atom_id res chain seq x y z
N MET A 1 10.65 -27.33 -20.57
CA MET A 1 11.89 -26.74 -20.06
C MET A 1 11.85 -26.94 -18.54
N ASN A 2 12.77 -27.71 -17.96
CA ASN A 2 12.77 -27.96 -16.51
C ASN A 2 13.35 -26.74 -15.81
N LEU A 3 12.50 -25.91 -15.24
CA LEU A 3 12.89 -24.82 -14.34
C LEU A 3 13.24 -25.41 -12.96
N GLN A 4 14.33 -26.17 -12.87
CA GLN A 4 14.82 -26.72 -11.60
C GLN A 4 16.14 -26.06 -11.20
N THR A 5 16.10 -24.77 -10.91
CA THR A 5 17.10 -24.18 -10.03
C THR A 5 16.34 -23.79 -8.76
N PRO A 6 16.62 -24.35 -7.59
CA PRO A 6 15.96 -23.91 -6.36
C PRO A 6 16.27 -22.43 -6.16
N LEU A 7 15.23 -21.61 -5.99
CA LEU A 7 15.40 -20.24 -5.55
C LEU A 7 16.13 -20.25 -4.21
N ASN A 8 17.36 -19.76 -4.17
CA ASN A 8 18.20 -19.70 -2.95
C ASN A 8 17.59 -18.83 -1.84
N SER A 9 16.42 -18.21 -2.09
CA SER A 9 15.70 -17.29 -1.19
C SER A 9 14.24 -17.68 -0.97
N ALA A 10 13.84 -18.92 -1.30
CA ALA A 10 12.43 -19.32 -1.18
C ALA A 10 11.96 -19.34 0.28
N LEU A 11 10.95 -18.52 0.58
CA LEU A 11 10.22 -18.59 1.85
C LEU A 11 9.28 -19.79 1.82
N ALA A 12 9.33 -20.64 2.85
CA ALA A 12 8.47 -21.82 2.99
C ALA A 12 7.28 -21.50 3.92
N VAL A 13 6.44 -20.54 3.53
CA VAL A 13 5.33 -20.05 4.37
C VAL A 13 3.94 -20.21 3.74
N ARG A 14 3.86 -20.79 2.53
CA ARG A 14 2.58 -20.93 1.79
C ARG A 14 1.51 -21.70 2.55
N ASP A 15 1.88 -22.70 3.33
CA ASP A 15 1.01 -23.50 4.19
C ASP A 15 0.35 -22.70 5.32
N GLN A 16 0.89 -21.54 5.65
CA GLN A 16 0.31 -20.64 6.65
C GLN A 16 -0.88 -19.83 6.11
N PHE A 17 -1.20 -19.95 4.80
CA PHE A 17 -2.29 -19.21 4.15
C PHE A 17 -3.46 -20.13 3.79
N PRO A 18 -4.42 -20.32 4.71
CA PRO A 18 -5.48 -21.32 4.53
C PRO A 18 -6.45 -21.03 3.37
N ALA A 19 -6.51 -19.77 2.94
CA ALA A 19 -7.33 -19.37 1.80
C ALA A 19 -6.66 -19.60 0.44
N ILE A 20 -5.46 -20.21 0.41
CA ILE A 20 -4.78 -20.62 -0.83
C ILE A 20 -4.79 -22.15 -0.91
N PRO A 21 -5.84 -22.76 -1.50
CA PRO A 21 -5.91 -24.21 -1.64
C PRO A 21 -4.87 -24.71 -2.65
N PRO A 22 -4.49 -26.00 -2.58
CA PRO A 22 -3.62 -26.61 -3.58
C PRO A 22 -4.15 -26.43 -5.02
N GLY A 23 -3.26 -26.06 -5.94
CA GLY A 23 -3.61 -25.83 -7.35
C GLY A 23 -4.24 -24.47 -7.64
N TRP A 24 -4.37 -23.58 -6.66
CA TRP A 24 -4.75 -22.21 -6.86
C TRP A 24 -3.54 -21.27 -6.69
N HIS A 25 -3.29 -20.46 -7.71
CA HIS A 25 -2.13 -19.60 -7.84
C HIS A 25 -2.55 -18.13 -7.68
N TYR A 26 -2.38 -17.60 -6.47
CA TYR A 26 -2.84 -16.23 -6.15
C TYR A 26 -1.78 -15.20 -6.46
N LEU A 27 -1.91 -14.53 -7.59
CA LEU A 27 -1.00 -13.50 -8.11
C LEU A 27 -1.65 -12.10 -8.13
N ASP A 28 -2.57 -11.78 -7.18
CA ASP A 28 -3.18 -10.45 -7.05
C ASP A 28 -2.91 -9.79 -5.68
N SER A 29 -1.77 -10.08 -5.06
CA SER A 29 -1.40 -9.56 -3.74
C SER A 29 -1.27 -8.03 -3.68
N ALA A 30 -0.94 -7.36 -4.80
CA ALA A 30 -0.91 -5.90 -4.87
C ALA A 30 -2.30 -5.26 -4.78
N ALA A 31 -3.38 -6.00 -5.02
CA ALA A 31 -4.75 -5.55 -4.75
C ALA A 31 -5.11 -5.76 -3.28
N THR A 32 -4.93 -6.98 -2.76
CA THR A 32 -5.09 -7.34 -1.34
C THR A 32 -4.29 -8.59 -1.05
N ALA A 33 -3.48 -8.60 0.00
CA ALA A 33 -2.71 -9.78 0.39
C ALA A 33 -3.63 -10.82 1.04
N GLN A 34 -3.35 -12.12 0.85
CA GLN A 34 -3.97 -13.20 1.63
C GLN A 34 -3.56 -13.10 3.11
N LYS A 35 -4.33 -13.71 3.99
CA LYS A 35 -4.12 -13.60 5.44
C LYS A 35 -3.48 -14.88 5.97
N PRO A 36 -2.36 -14.81 6.69
CA PRO A 36 -1.82 -15.95 7.39
C PRO A 36 -2.75 -16.38 8.53
N GLN A 37 -2.72 -17.66 8.89
CA GLN A 37 -3.57 -18.25 9.93
C GLN A 37 -3.48 -17.46 11.24
N ALA A 38 -2.28 -17.00 11.62
CA ALA A 38 -2.06 -16.21 12.84
C ALA A 38 -2.93 -14.94 12.92
N VAL A 39 -3.15 -14.28 11.79
CA VAL A 39 -4.02 -13.08 11.72
C VAL A 39 -5.49 -13.45 11.87
N ILE A 40 -5.91 -14.54 11.24
CA ILE A 40 -7.28 -15.07 11.35
C ILE A 40 -7.58 -15.46 12.80
N ASP A 41 -6.65 -16.16 13.44
CA ASP A 41 -6.78 -16.58 14.84
C ASP A 41 -6.86 -15.39 15.79
N ALA A 42 -6.00 -14.37 15.59
CA ALA A 42 -6.02 -13.16 16.41
C ALA A 42 -7.37 -12.44 16.33
N ILE A 43 -7.93 -12.28 15.14
CA ILE A 43 -9.24 -11.65 14.95
C ILE A 43 -10.36 -12.50 15.56
N THR A 44 -10.32 -13.81 15.37
CA THR A 44 -11.30 -14.76 15.90
C THR A 44 -11.28 -14.74 17.42
N ARG A 45 -10.10 -14.76 18.04
CA ARG A 45 -9.93 -14.66 19.48
C ARG A 45 -10.42 -13.32 20.02
N ALA A 46 -10.06 -12.21 19.34
CA ALA A 46 -10.49 -10.89 19.76
C ALA A 46 -12.01 -10.77 19.81
N TYR A 47 -12.75 -11.28 18.81
CA TYR A 47 -14.22 -11.28 18.84
C TYR A 47 -14.82 -12.30 19.79
N GLY A 48 -14.29 -13.51 19.81
CA GLY A 48 -14.89 -14.64 20.54
C GLY A 48 -14.62 -14.68 22.04
N HIS A 49 -13.50 -14.08 22.50
CA HIS A 49 -13.04 -14.20 23.88
C HIS A 49 -12.74 -12.87 24.54
N ASP A 50 -12.02 -11.96 23.86
CA ASP A 50 -11.37 -10.82 24.53
C ASP A 50 -12.14 -9.51 24.30
N TYR A 51 -13.21 -9.51 23.49
CA TYR A 51 -13.88 -8.31 23.02
C TYR A 51 -14.42 -7.42 24.15
N ALA A 52 -14.03 -6.16 24.09
CA ALA A 52 -14.53 -5.09 24.93
C ALA A 52 -14.40 -3.73 24.21
N THR A 53 -15.05 -2.69 24.77
CA THR A 53 -14.79 -1.31 24.36
C THR A 53 -13.36 -0.91 24.73
N VAL A 54 -12.85 0.13 24.08
CA VAL A 54 -11.52 0.70 24.36
C VAL A 54 -11.63 2.10 24.98
N HIS A 55 -10.60 2.52 25.73
CA HIS A 55 -10.36 3.84 26.34
C HIS A 55 -11.31 4.25 27.47
N ARG A 56 -12.60 3.93 27.44
CA ARG A 56 -13.60 4.49 28.36
C ARG A 56 -14.25 3.49 29.32
N GLY A 57 -13.94 2.20 29.19
CA GLY A 57 -14.47 1.17 30.10
C GLY A 57 -13.68 1.13 31.38
N VAL A 58 -14.40 1.03 32.54
CA VAL A 58 -13.79 0.99 33.87
C VAL A 58 -13.68 -0.44 34.42
N TYR A 59 -13.55 -1.43 33.54
CA TYR A 59 -13.44 -2.85 33.90
C TYR A 59 -12.22 -3.49 33.20
N GLU A 60 -11.69 -4.56 33.80
CA GLU A 60 -10.42 -5.19 33.44
C GLU A 60 -10.32 -5.55 31.92
N ARG A 61 -11.38 -6.16 31.38
CA ARG A 61 -11.41 -6.54 29.96
C ARG A 61 -11.29 -5.34 29.00
N SER A 62 -11.87 -4.20 29.36
CA SER A 62 -11.72 -2.96 28.59
C SER A 62 -10.30 -2.39 28.68
N ALA A 63 -9.67 -2.48 29.85
CA ALA A 63 -8.28 -2.08 30.03
C ALA A 63 -7.34 -2.96 29.17
N ALA A 64 -7.55 -4.28 29.18
CA ALA A 64 -6.79 -5.23 28.38
C ALA A 64 -6.97 -4.99 26.86
N MET A 65 -8.21 -4.75 26.41
CA MET A 65 -8.48 -4.46 25.00
C MET A 65 -7.92 -3.11 24.56
N THR A 66 -7.92 -2.10 25.46
CA THR A 66 -7.26 -0.81 25.21
C THR A 66 -5.75 -1.00 25.05
N ALA A 67 -5.12 -1.78 25.92
CA ALA A 67 -3.70 -2.10 25.82
C ALA A 67 -3.37 -2.80 24.49
N SER A 68 -4.21 -3.74 24.04
CA SER A 68 -4.04 -4.42 22.74
C SER A 68 -4.20 -3.46 21.56
N PHE A 69 -5.12 -2.51 21.65
CA PHE A 69 -5.36 -1.50 20.61
C PHE A 69 -4.17 -0.53 20.49
N GLU A 70 -3.65 -0.05 21.62
CA GLU A 70 -2.50 0.86 21.62
C GLU A 70 -1.18 0.12 21.26
N ALA A 71 -1.04 -1.16 21.64
CA ALA A 71 0.06 -2.00 21.16
C ALA A 71 0.07 -2.15 19.63
N ALA A 72 -1.13 -2.23 19.00
CA ALA A 72 -1.25 -2.21 17.55
C ALA A 72 -0.77 -0.88 16.96
N ARG A 73 -1.02 0.25 17.63
CA ARG A 73 -0.52 1.57 17.21
C ARG A 73 1.00 1.64 17.27
N ALA A 74 1.57 1.19 18.39
CA ALA A 74 3.02 1.13 18.58
C ALA A 74 3.71 0.23 17.54
N ALA A 75 3.16 -0.96 17.26
CA ALA A 75 3.66 -1.85 16.22
C ALA A 75 3.57 -1.23 14.82
N THR A 76 2.46 -0.53 14.53
CA THR A 76 2.26 0.19 13.27
C THR A 76 3.30 1.30 13.07
N ALA A 77 3.62 2.06 14.10
CA ALA A 77 4.67 3.06 14.08
C ALA A 77 6.06 2.43 13.88
N SER A 78 6.37 1.40 14.65
CA SER A 78 7.66 0.68 14.59
C SER A 78 7.95 0.09 13.20
N LEU A 79 6.91 -0.40 12.49
CA LEU A 79 7.05 -0.95 11.13
C LEU A 79 7.69 0.03 10.13
N ILE A 80 7.51 1.33 10.35
CA ILE A 80 7.98 2.39 9.47
C ILE A 80 9.02 3.32 10.12
N GLY A 81 9.58 2.94 11.27
CA GLY A 81 10.56 3.73 12.00
C GLY A 81 10.00 5.03 12.59
N GLY A 82 8.71 5.06 12.93
CA GLY A 82 8.01 6.20 13.53
C GLY A 82 7.68 6.01 15.01
N GLU A 83 7.11 7.05 15.63
CA GLU A 83 6.65 7.03 17.01
C GLU A 83 5.14 6.77 17.09
N GLU A 84 4.67 6.10 18.16
CA GLU A 84 3.26 5.71 18.30
C GLU A 84 2.29 6.89 18.31
N HIS A 85 2.66 8.00 18.92
CA HIS A 85 1.82 9.20 19.00
C HIS A 85 1.66 9.95 17.66
N ASP A 86 2.47 9.59 16.66
CA ASP A 86 2.41 10.12 15.29
C ASP A 86 1.46 9.31 14.38
N VAL A 87 0.89 8.21 14.88
CA VAL A 87 0.03 7.32 14.08
C VAL A 87 -1.44 7.57 14.35
N VAL A 88 -2.19 7.85 13.29
CA VAL A 88 -3.66 7.94 13.26
C VAL A 88 -4.21 6.72 12.53
N PHE A 89 -5.08 5.93 13.18
CA PHE A 89 -5.79 4.86 12.50
C PHE A 89 -6.90 5.42 11.59
N THR A 90 -6.95 4.90 10.39
CA THR A 90 -7.93 5.23 9.36
C THR A 90 -8.52 3.94 8.78
N ARG A 91 -9.53 4.03 7.91
CA ARG A 91 -10.06 2.85 7.20
C ARG A 91 -9.10 2.31 6.13
N GLY A 92 -8.04 3.06 5.81
CA GLY A 92 -7.02 2.73 4.82
C GLY A 92 -6.37 4.00 4.27
N ALA A 93 -5.35 3.84 3.41
CA ALA A 93 -4.59 4.93 2.82
C ALA A 93 -5.48 5.96 2.09
N THR A 94 -6.55 5.54 1.43
CA THR A 94 -7.49 6.45 0.77
C THR A 94 -8.09 7.45 1.76
N GLU A 95 -8.52 7.00 2.93
CA GLU A 95 -9.04 7.90 3.97
C GLU A 95 -7.93 8.78 4.55
N ALA A 96 -6.74 8.22 4.77
CA ALA A 96 -5.58 8.94 5.25
C ALA A 96 -5.21 10.11 4.32
N ILE A 97 -5.14 9.88 3.00
CA ILE A 97 -4.85 10.94 2.02
C ILE A 97 -5.98 11.98 1.99
N ASN A 98 -7.25 11.57 2.07
CA ASN A 98 -8.37 12.51 2.16
C ASN A 98 -8.30 13.38 3.42
N LEU A 99 -7.91 12.81 4.56
CA LEU A 99 -7.70 13.55 5.81
C LEU A 99 -6.64 14.63 5.58
N VAL A 100 -5.45 14.27 5.08
CA VAL A 100 -4.36 15.22 4.83
C VAL A 100 -4.79 16.29 3.83
N ALA A 101 -5.34 15.90 2.68
CA ALA A 101 -5.74 16.85 1.63
C ALA A 101 -6.76 17.90 2.13
N ARG A 102 -7.65 17.51 3.05
CA ARG A 102 -8.69 18.41 3.58
C ARG A 102 -8.24 19.26 4.74
N THR A 103 -7.30 18.79 5.56
CA THR A 103 -6.96 19.45 6.83
C THR A 103 -5.59 20.11 6.83
N TYR A 104 -4.63 19.57 6.08
CA TYR A 104 -3.31 20.17 5.99
C TYR A 104 -3.34 21.49 5.21
N ARG A 105 -2.63 22.48 5.72
CA ARG A 105 -2.43 23.77 5.08
C ARG A 105 -0.96 24.17 5.19
N ASN A 106 -0.40 24.67 4.11
CA ASN A 106 0.95 25.23 4.05
C ASN A 106 0.84 26.71 3.64
N GLY A 107 0.38 27.54 4.56
CA GLY A 107 -0.02 28.90 4.24
C GLY A 107 -1.14 28.95 3.20
N ASP A 108 -1.01 29.81 2.20
CA ASP A 108 -1.97 29.97 1.11
C ASP A 108 -1.64 29.09 -0.12
N ARG A 109 -0.62 28.22 -0.03
CA ARG A 109 -0.20 27.35 -1.12
C ARG A 109 -1.30 26.36 -1.48
N LYS A 110 -1.58 26.22 -2.79
CA LYS A 110 -2.65 25.35 -3.30
C LYS A 110 -2.20 24.43 -4.44
N ARG A 111 -0.91 24.25 -4.62
CA ARG A 111 -0.39 23.31 -5.63
C ARG A 111 0.09 22.01 -4.98
N ALA A 112 -0.18 20.90 -5.65
CA ALA A 112 0.31 19.59 -5.31
C ALA A 112 1.15 19.05 -6.46
N LEU A 113 2.37 18.59 -6.18
CA LEU A 113 3.21 17.92 -7.13
C LEU A 113 3.00 16.42 -6.99
N LEU A 114 2.38 15.81 -7.99
CA LEU A 114 2.10 14.38 -8.08
C LEU A 114 2.96 13.75 -9.16
N SER A 115 2.92 12.42 -9.31
CA SER A 115 3.56 11.73 -10.40
C SER A 115 2.55 11.07 -11.35
N GLN A 116 3.04 10.71 -12.54
CA GLN A 116 2.26 9.92 -13.51
C GLN A 116 1.92 8.51 -13.01
N LEU A 117 2.60 8.02 -11.94
CA LEU A 117 2.40 6.68 -11.36
C LEU A 117 1.24 6.59 -10.36
N GLU A 118 0.62 7.72 -9.98
CA GLU A 118 -0.22 7.73 -8.80
C GLU A 118 -1.48 6.87 -8.92
N HIS A 119 -1.76 6.14 -7.87
CA HIS A 119 -3.06 5.52 -7.66
C HIS A 119 -4.14 6.62 -7.55
N HIS A 120 -5.36 6.36 -8.02
CA HIS A 120 -6.47 7.33 -7.95
C HIS A 120 -6.67 7.90 -6.54
N SER A 121 -6.36 7.14 -5.48
CA SER A 121 -6.43 7.62 -4.09
C SER A 121 -5.44 8.73 -3.77
N ASN A 122 -4.37 8.90 -4.56
CA ASN A 122 -3.41 9.98 -4.42
C ASN A 122 -3.55 11.06 -5.52
N ILE A 123 -4.67 11.06 -6.24
CA ILE A 123 -5.03 12.10 -7.22
C ILE A 123 -6.33 12.79 -6.79
N VAL A 124 -7.40 12.01 -6.68
CA VAL A 124 -8.76 12.51 -6.48
C VAL A 124 -8.93 13.32 -5.18
N PRO A 125 -8.36 12.96 -4.04
CA PRO A 125 -8.47 13.76 -2.83
C PRO A 125 -7.93 15.19 -2.97
N TRP A 126 -6.82 15.37 -3.70
CA TRP A 126 -6.23 16.69 -3.95
C TRP A 126 -7.13 17.55 -4.84
N GLN A 127 -7.72 16.95 -5.90
CA GLN A 127 -8.71 17.61 -6.75
C GLN A 127 -9.92 18.06 -5.94
N LEU A 128 -10.49 17.17 -5.11
CA LEU A 128 -11.66 17.47 -4.26
C LEU A 128 -11.36 18.51 -3.19
N ALA A 129 -10.12 18.63 -2.75
CA ALA A 129 -9.67 19.64 -1.79
C ALA A 129 -9.32 20.99 -2.46
N GLY A 130 -9.40 21.06 -3.80
CA GLY A 130 -9.18 22.29 -4.58
C GLY A 130 -7.71 22.63 -4.83
N TYR A 131 -6.81 21.62 -4.79
CA TYR A 131 -5.42 21.79 -5.20
C TYR A 131 -5.30 21.82 -6.73
N GLU A 132 -4.44 22.69 -7.23
CA GLU A 132 -3.91 22.59 -8.59
C GLU A 132 -2.83 21.53 -8.62
N ILE A 133 -2.86 20.66 -9.65
CA ILE A 133 -1.97 19.50 -9.73
C ILE A 133 -0.96 19.70 -10.84
N ASP A 134 0.32 19.61 -10.49
CA ASP A 134 1.42 19.43 -11.43
C ASP A 134 1.85 17.97 -11.43
N VAL A 135 2.15 17.43 -12.61
CA VAL A 135 2.42 16.00 -12.79
C VAL A 135 3.84 15.79 -13.29
N VAL A 136 4.64 15.12 -12.47
CA VAL A 136 6.01 14.71 -12.81
C VAL A 136 5.96 13.54 -13.79
N PRO A 137 6.67 13.62 -14.94
CA PRO A 137 6.74 12.54 -15.90
C PRO A 137 7.54 11.35 -15.34
N LEU A 138 7.59 10.27 -16.13
CA LEU A 138 8.39 9.09 -15.85
C LEU A 138 9.67 9.09 -16.69
N THR A 139 10.66 8.38 -16.17
CA THR A 139 11.82 7.95 -16.94
C THR A 139 11.42 6.85 -17.94
N GLU A 140 12.28 6.54 -18.89
CA GLU A 140 12.02 5.53 -19.93
C GLU A 140 11.75 4.13 -19.36
N ASP A 141 12.35 3.80 -18.20
CA ASP A 141 12.14 2.53 -17.50
C ASP A 141 10.92 2.54 -16.53
N GLY A 142 10.14 3.64 -16.52
CA GLY A 142 8.90 3.72 -15.74
C GLY A 142 9.07 4.07 -14.26
N ARG A 143 10.13 4.82 -13.91
CA ARG A 143 10.31 5.41 -12.58
C ARG A 143 9.87 6.87 -12.59
N ILE A 144 9.61 7.44 -11.43
CA ILE A 144 9.37 8.89 -11.32
C ILE A 144 10.68 9.62 -11.70
N ASP A 145 10.61 10.53 -12.67
CA ASP A 145 11.74 11.38 -13.05
C ASP A 145 12.00 12.45 -11.97
N LEU A 146 12.87 12.13 -11.03
CA LEU A 146 13.21 13.05 -9.94
C LEU A 146 14.02 14.28 -10.41
N ASP A 147 14.68 14.23 -11.56
CA ASP A 147 15.30 15.43 -12.15
C ASP A 147 14.23 16.37 -12.67
N ALA A 148 13.17 15.85 -13.28
CA ALA A 148 12.02 16.65 -13.67
C ALA A 148 11.28 17.16 -12.42
N ALA A 149 11.08 16.33 -11.41
CA ALA A 149 10.47 16.74 -10.14
C ALA A 149 11.21 17.92 -9.50
N GLU A 150 12.54 17.89 -9.49
CA GLU A 150 13.36 18.98 -8.92
C GLU A 150 13.24 20.28 -9.72
N ARG A 151 13.11 20.20 -11.04
CA ARG A 151 12.88 21.38 -11.89
C ARG A 151 11.46 21.94 -11.77
N MET A 152 10.46 21.09 -11.52
CA MET A 152 9.05 21.48 -11.42
C MET A 152 8.66 21.97 -10.03
N ALA A 153 9.32 21.45 -8.99
CA ALA A 153 9.04 21.85 -7.61
C ALA A 153 9.31 23.33 -7.39
N SER A 154 8.38 24.02 -6.75
CA SER A 154 8.46 25.46 -6.45
C SER A 154 7.87 25.78 -5.08
N GLU A 155 8.09 27.01 -4.62
CA GLU A 155 7.51 27.50 -3.36
C GLU A 155 5.96 27.60 -3.39
N ASP A 156 5.32 27.43 -4.55
CA ASP A 156 3.86 27.37 -4.65
C ASP A 156 3.29 26.02 -4.24
N HIS A 157 4.12 24.96 -4.22
CA HIS A 157 3.68 23.63 -3.83
C HIS A 157 3.52 23.55 -2.31
N ALA A 158 2.33 23.15 -1.87
CA ALA A 158 2.06 22.83 -0.47
C ALA A 158 2.59 21.43 -0.13
N VAL A 159 2.47 20.51 -1.10
CA VAL A 159 2.77 19.09 -0.93
C VAL A 159 3.41 18.52 -2.19
N VAL A 160 4.36 17.60 -1.98
CA VAL A 160 4.83 16.62 -2.96
C VAL A 160 4.26 15.28 -2.51
N ALA A 161 3.43 14.63 -3.35
CA ALA A 161 2.73 13.42 -2.95
C ALA A 161 2.97 12.32 -3.99
N PHE A 162 3.80 11.32 -3.63
CA PHE A 162 4.26 10.27 -4.52
C PHE A 162 3.97 8.88 -3.97
N ALA A 163 3.73 7.93 -4.88
CA ALA A 163 3.77 6.51 -4.57
C ALA A 163 5.21 6.10 -4.22
N HIS A 164 5.41 5.49 -3.06
CA HIS A 164 6.73 4.96 -2.67
C HIS A 164 7.12 3.75 -3.54
N VAL A 165 6.14 2.91 -3.86
CA VAL A 165 6.24 1.84 -4.85
C VAL A 165 4.99 1.86 -5.72
N SER A 166 5.17 1.81 -7.05
CA SER A 166 4.05 1.77 -7.99
C SER A 166 3.23 0.49 -7.84
N ASN A 167 1.91 0.63 -7.75
CA ASN A 167 1.00 -0.52 -7.73
C ASN A 167 0.79 -1.17 -9.11
N VAL A 168 1.33 -0.59 -10.17
CA VAL A 168 1.27 -1.11 -11.55
C VAL A 168 2.62 -1.60 -12.02
N LEU A 169 3.63 -0.75 -11.95
CA LEU A 169 4.95 -1.04 -12.51
C LEU A 169 5.92 -1.66 -11.49
N GLY A 170 5.59 -1.58 -10.18
CA GLY A 170 6.47 -2.04 -9.12
C GLY A 170 7.75 -1.20 -8.98
N SER A 171 7.86 -0.08 -9.72
CA SER A 171 9.00 0.82 -9.62
C SER A 171 9.11 1.42 -8.22
N ILE A 172 10.34 1.43 -7.68
CA ILE A 172 10.66 1.94 -6.34
C ILE A 172 11.13 3.38 -6.48
N LEU A 173 10.59 4.27 -5.67
CA LEU A 173 11.00 5.66 -5.58
C LEU A 173 12.28 5.79 -4.74
N ASP A 174 13.24 6.63 -5.17
CA ASP A 174 14.24 7.19 -4.25
C ASP A 174 13.54 8.20 -3.31
N ALA A 175 12.98 7.65 -2.23
CA ALA A 175 12.16 8.42 -1.30
C ALA A 175 12.97 9.50 -0.56
N LYS A 176 14.26 9.25 -0.31
CA LYS A 176 15.13 10.24 0.33
C LYS A 176 15.33 11.46 -0.56
N ARG A 177 15.64 11.25 -1.84
CA ARG A 177 15.78 12.34 -2.80
C ARG A 177 14.45 13.10 -2.99
N ALA A 178 13.31 12.41 -3.00
CA ALA A 178 12.01 13.05 -3.04
C ALA A 178 11.78 13.95 -1.80
N GLY A 179 12.22 13.50 -0.61
CA GLY A 179 12.21 14.31 0.61
C GLY A 179 13.06 15.56 0.52
N GLU A 180 14.27 15.44 -0.02
CA GLU A 180 15.18 16.57 -0.24
C GLU A 180 14.59 17.61 -1.21
N ILE A 181 13.97 17.16 -2.31
CA ILE A 181 13.28 18.02 -3.28
C ILE A 181 12.13 18.78 -2.60
N ALA A 182 11.26 18.09 -1.87
CA ALA A 182 10.15 18.72 -1.16
C ALA A 182 10.66 19.75 -0.14
N HIS A 183 11.66 19.39 0.65
CA HIS A 183 12.24 20.26 1.67
C HIS A 183 12.86 21.53 1.08
N LYS A 184 13.55 21.44 -0.05
CA LYS A 184 14.22 22.56 -0.73
C LYS A 184 13.26 23.71 -1.07
N VAL A 185 11.99 23.40 -1.38
CA VAL A 185 10.96 24.37 -1.72
C VAL A 185 9.97 24.63 -0.56
N GLY A 186 10.21 24.04 0.61
CA GLY A 186 9.33 24.15 1.78
C GLY A 186 7.99 23.45 1.64
N ALA A 187 7.85 22.55 0.66
CA ALA A 187 6.71 21.65 0.54
C ALA A 187 6.82 20.47 1.54
N LYS A 188 5.71 19.78 1.80
CA LYS A 188 5.71 18.58 2.65
C LYS A 188 5.62 17.32 1.79
N LEU A 189 6.50 16.34 2.07
CA LEU A 189 6.45 15.06 1.38
C LEU A 189 5.38 14.16 2.00
N LEU A 190 4.41 13.72 1.17
CA LEU A 190 3.50 12.61 1.46
C LEU A 190 3.91 11.41 0.61
N LEU A 191 4.06 10.26 1.24
CA LEU A 191 4.29 9.01 0.53
C LEU A 191 3.11 8.04 0.70
N ASP A 192 2.57 7.55 -0.42
CA ASP A 192 1.71 6.38 -0.43
C ASP A 192 2.59 5.12 -0.34
N GLY A 193 2.66 4.57 0.87
CA GLY A 193 3.44 3.39 1.21
C GLY A 193 2.70 2.06 1.01
N CYS A 194 1.52 2.05 0.42
CA CYS A 194 0.68 0.85 0.30
C CYS A 194 1.40 -0.36 -0.32
N GLN A 195 2.28 -0.14 -1.27
CA GLN A 195 3.05 -1.21 -1.89
C GLN A 195 4.45 -1.35 -1.30
N ALA A 196 4.98 -0.32 -0.64
CA ALA A 196 6.30 -0.36 -0.02
C ALA A 196 6.27 -1.05 1.36
N ALA A 197 5.35 -0.68 2.24
CA ALA A 197 5.29 -1.16 3.62
C ALA A 197 5.24 -2.71 3.76
N PRO A 198 4.61 -3.49 2.87
CA PRO A 198 4.68 -4.95 2.96
C PRO A 198 5.99 -5.58 2.44
N ARG A 199 6.88 -4.81 1.80
CA ARG A 199 8.01 -5.33 1.01
C ARG A 199 9.37 -4.74 1.35
N LEU A 200 9.40 -3.49 1.79
CA LEU A 200 10.63 -2.73 1.99
C LEU A 200 10.75 -2.28 3.44
N PRO A 201 11.96 -2.32 4.01
CA PRO A 201 12.24 -1.55 5.22
C PRO A 201 12.00 -0.06 4.97
N VAL A 202 11.24 0.57 5.85
CA VAL A 202 10.90 2.00 5.78
C VAL A 202 11.37 2.69 7.04
N ASP A 203 12.02 3.83 6.88
CA ASP A 203 12.36 4.76 7.96
C ASP A 203 11.88 6.16 7.55
N VAL A 204 10.73 6.56 8.06
CA VAL A 204 10.09 7.83 7.70
C VAL A 204 10.90 9.04 8.12
N ALA A 205 11.71 8.92 9.17
CA ALA A 205 12.59 10.00 9.64
C ALA A 205 13.80 10.17 8.71
N ALA A 206 14.45 9.06 8.32
CA ALA A 206 15.58 9.06 7.39
C ALA A 206 15.18 9.55 5.98
N ILE A 207 13.95 9.25 5.55
CA ILE A 207 13.35 9.74 4.29
C ILE A 207 13.08 11.24 4.37
N GLY A 208 12.82 11.79 5.56
CA GLY A 208 12.33 13.15 5.73
C GLY A 208 10.85 13.30 5.35
N ALA A 209 10.07 12.23 5.43
CA ALA A 209 8.64 12.28 5.17
C ALA A 209 7.92 13.19 6.17
N ALA A 210 6.88 13.87 5.70
CA ALA A 210 5.94 14.61 6.54
C ALA A 210 4.68 13.80 6.83
N PHE A 211 4.28 12.99 5.84
CA PHE A 211 3.12 12.09 5.89
C PHE A 211 3.49 10.76 5.24
N TYR A 212 3.08 9.65 5.85
CA TYR A 212 3.21 8.32 5.28
C TYR A 212 1.89 7.56 5.47
N VAL A 213 1.34 6.99 4.39
CA VAL A 213 0.03 6.36 4.44
C VAL A 213 0.08 4.93 3.90
N PHE A 214 -0.66 4.01 4.53
CA PHE A 214 -0.76 2.62 4.07
C PHE A 214 -2.00 1.92 4.61
N SER A 215 -2.31 0.76 4.01
CA SER A 215 -3.49 -0.04 4.34
C SER A 215 -3.09 -1.42 4.83
N ALA A 216 -3.68 -1.86 5.94
CA ALA A 216 -3.36 -3.14 6.57
C ALA A 216 -3.61 -4.35 5.65
N HIS A 217 -4.66 -4.30 4.81
CA HIS A 217 -5.01 -5.42 3.93
C HIS A 217 -3.97 -5.75 2.86
N LYS A 218 -2.98 -4.88 2.64
CA LYS A 218 -1.84 -5.14 1.75
C LYS A 218 -0.63 -5.70 2.50
N ILE A 219 -0.62 -5.54 3.84
CA ILE A 219 0.42 -6.06 4.75
C ILE A 219 -0.13 -7.29 5.49
N TYR A 220 -0.74 -8.20 4.77
CA TYR A 220 -1.34 -9.45 5.29
C TYR A 220 -2.41 -9.25 6.39
N GLY A 221 -2.74 -8.01 6.74
CA GLY A 221 -3.71 -7.63 7.77
C GLY A 221 -5.16 -7.54 7.25
N PRO A 222 -6.11 -7.18 8.11
CA PRO A 222 -7.52 -7.09 7.75
C PRO A 222 -7.84 -5.91 6.84
N THR A 223 -8.99 -5.95 6.18
CA THR A 223 -9.60 -4.80 5.50
C THR A 223 -10.20 -3.82 6.50
N GLY A 224 -10.47 -2.58 6.05
CA GLY A 224 -11.18 -1.57 6.86
C GLY A 224 -10.33 -0.90 7.93
N ILE A 225 -9.02 -1.11 7.92
CA ILE A 225 -8.04 -0.40 8.74
C ILE A 225 -6.78 -0.09 7.94
N GLY A 226 -6.14 1.02 8.28
CA GLY A 226 -4.86 1.48 7.78
C GLY A 226 -4.35 2.60 8.67
N ALA A 227 -3.28 3.23 8.26
CA ALA A 227 -2.62 4.26 9.05
C ALA A 227 -2.25 5.49 8.22
N LEU A 228 -2.33 6.64 8.87
CA LEU A 228 -1.61 7.84 8.56
C LEU A 228 -0.54 7.99 9.65
N TRP A 229 0.72 8.00 9.27
CA TRP A 229 1.78 8.55 10.09
C TRP A 229 2.06 9.99 9.65
N ALA A 230 2.19 10.89 10.60
CA ALA A 230 2.58 12.27 10.33
C ALA A 230 3.34 12.83 11.55
N LYS A 231 4.32 13.71 11.30
CA LYS A 231 5.02 14.38 12.39
C LYS A 231 4.03 15.05 13.33
N GLN A 232 4.22 14.88 14.65
CA GLN A 232 3.33 15.40 15.69
C GLN A 232 3.01 16.88 15.51
N GLU A 233 4.01 17.70 15.18
CA GLU A 233 3.84 19.13 14.93
C GLU A 233 2.82 19.46 13.82
N LEU A 234 2.75 18.58 12.79
CA LEU A 234 1.79 18.74 11.69
C LEU A 234 0.39 18.31 12.14
N LEU A 235 0.30 17.18 12.85
CA LEU A 235 -0.98 16.71 13.41
C LEU A 235 -1.58 17.73 14.38
N ASP A 236 -0.76 18.36 15.21
CA ASP A 236 -1.21 19.37 16.17
C ASP A 236 -1.74 20.65 15.46
N ALA A 237 -1.15 21.02 14.34
CA ALA A 237 -1.58 22.17 13.54
C ALA A 237 -2.83 21.89 12.69
N MET A 238 -3.16 20.60 12.43
CA MET A 238 -4.30 20.24 11.60
C MET A 238 -5.61 20.24 12.41
N PRO A 239 -6.70 20.84 11.89
CA PRO A 239 -8.01 20.77 12.53
C PRO A 239 -8.62 19.37 12.42
N PRO A 240 -9.57 19.00 13.30
CA PRO A 240 -10.35 17.77 13.11
C PRO A 240 -11.11 17.83 11.79
N TRP A 241 -11.31 16.68 11.15
CA TRP A 241 -12.03 16.59 9.87
C TRP A 241 -13.35 15.82 9.95
N GLN A 242 -13.48 14.95 10.95
CA GLN A 242 -14.70 14.25 11.31
C GLN A 242 -15.04 14.59 12.75
N GLY A 243 -16.32 14.82 13.04
CA GLY A 243 -16.80 15.09 14.38
C GLY A 243 -17.63 13.93 14.94
N GLY A 244 -17.46 13.67 16.23
CA GLY A 244 -18.21 12.61 16.90
C GLY A 244 -17.76 12.39 18.34
N GLY A 245 -18.11 11.25 18.90
CA GLY A 245 -17.56 10.79 20.16
C GLY A 245 -16.09 10.41 20.05
N ALA A 246 -15.45 10.11 21.14
CA ALA A 246 -14.04 9.74 21.34
C ALA A 246 -13.03 10.87 21.12
N MET A 247 -13.19 11.73 20.11
CA MET A 247 -12.22 12.72 19.67
C MET A 247 -12.37 14.09 20.37
N ILE A 248 -13.37 14.26 21.24
CA ILE A 248 -13.69 15.51 21.94
C ILE A 248 -13.16 15.53 23.38
N ASP A 249 -12.75 16.70 23.83
CA ASP A 249 -12.45 17.00 25.23
C ASP A 249 -13.73 17.49 25.93
N ARG A 250 -14.35 18.58 25.46
CA ARG A 250 -15.59 19.13 25.99
C ARG A 250 -16.54 19.54 24.87
N VAL A 251 -17.83 19.24 25.06
CA VAL A 251 -18.92 19.63 24.15
C VAL A 251 -19.96 20.44 24.89
N THR A 252 -20.33 21.61 24.30
CA THR A 252 -21.54 22.36 24.64
C THR A 252 -22.30 22.64 23.34
N PHE A 253 -23.50 23.18 23.44
CA PHE A 253 -24.24 23.56 22.21
C PHE A 253 -23.60 24.76 21.48
N GLU A 254 -22.79 25.57 22.19
CA GLU A 254 -22.14 26.77 21.63
C GLU A 254 -20.78 26.45 21.02
N ARG A 255 -20.05 25.49 21.61
CA ARG A 255 -18.68 25.14 21.13
C ARG A 255 -18.23 23.74 21.57
N THR A 256 -17.25 23.24 20.84
CA THR A 256 -16.54 21.99 21.17
C THR A 256 -15.04 22.24 21.26
N THR A 257 -14.38 21.60 22.22
CA THR A 257 -12.93 21.46 22.29
C THR A 257 -12.55 20.00 22.00
N TYR A 258 -11.36 19.79 21.47
CA TYR A 258 -10.92 18.50 20.92
C TYR A 258 -9.72 17.96 21.69
N LEU A 259 -9.60 16.64 21.72
CA LEU A 259 -8.41 15.97 22.23
C LEU A 259 -7.19 16.28 21.34
N PRO A 260 -5.97 16.14 21.86
CA PRO A 260 -4.76 16.16 21.03
C PRO A 260 -4.75 15.04 19.99
N ALA A 261 -3.87 15.14 18.99
CA ALA A 261 -3.58 14.02 18.11
C ALA A 261 -2.96 12.83 18.91
N PRO A 262 -3.15 11.59 18.46
CA PRO A 262 -3.91 11.15 17.28
C PRO A 262 -5.43 11.11 17.50
N SER A 263 -5.92 11.12 18.75
CA SER A 263 -7.35 10.93 19.11
C SER A 263 -8.28 11.94 18.41
N ARG A 264 -7.80 13.17 18.15
CA ARG A 264 -8.54 14.22 17.41
C ARG A 264 -9.05 13.76 16.06
N PHE A 265 -8.38 12.81 15.42
CA PHE A 265 -8.68 12.33 14.08
C PHE A 265 -9.44 10.99 14.05
N GLU A 266 -9.68 10.38 15.22
CA GLU A 266 -10.31 9.07 15.37
C GLU A 266 -11.71 9.20 15.98
N ALA A 267 -12.65 9.72 15.19
CA ALA A 267 -14.03 9.96 15.64
C ALA A 267 -14.83 8.66 15.68
N GLY A 268 -15.54 8.45 16.81
CA GLY A 268 -16.42 7.30 17.02
C GLY A 268 -15.68 6.08 17.58
N THR A 269 -16.39 4.95 17.65
CA THR A 269 -15.78 3.68 18.07
C THR A 269 -14.83 3.18 16.99
N PRO A 270 -13.54 2.94 17.31
CA PRO A 270 -12.58 2.52 16.30
C PRO A 270 -12.78 1.06 15.88
N HIS A 271 -12.08 0.64 14.84
CA HIS A 271 -12.06 -0.75 14.38
C HIS A 271 -11.16 -1.62 15.30
N ILE A 272 -11.66 -1.95 16.51
CA ILE A 272 -10.90 -2.59 17.57
C ILE A 272 -10.25 -3.89 17.10
N THR A 273 -11.05 -4.83 16.58
CA THR A 273 -10.55 -6.13 16.12
C THR A 273 -9.69 -6.03 14.87
N GLY A 274 -9.91 -4.99 14.04
CA GLY A 274 -9.05 -4.66 12.93
C GLY A 274 -7.64 -4.26 13.40
N ALA A 275 -7.53 -3.47 14.47
CA ALA A 275 -6.23 -3.10 15.05
C ALA A 275 -5.49 -4.33 15.60
N VAL A 276 -6.19 -5.21 16.33
CA VAL A 276 -5.62 -6.48 16.83
C VAL A 276 -5.12 -7.36 15.68
N GLY A 277 -5.93 -7.52 14.63
CA GLY A 277 -5.54 -8.29 13.44
C GLY A 277 -4.39 -7.64 12.66
N PHE A 278 -4.32 -6.31 12.65
CA PHE A 278 -3.21 -5.60 12.03
C PHE A 278 -1.90 -5.77 12.81
N HIS A 279 -1.97 -5.72 14.15
CA HIS A 279 -0.82 -6.04 15.00
C HIS A 279 -0.29 -7.46 14.71
N ALA A 280 -1.17 -8.46 14.70
CA ALA A 280 -0.78 -9.83 14.39
C ALA A 280 -0.14 -9.98 12.99
N ALA A 281 -0.59 -9.19 12.02
CA ALA A 281 0.02 -9.16 10.68
C ALA A 281 1.43 -8.55 10.71
N ILE A 282 1.62 -7.47 11.46
CA ILE A 282 2.94 -6.84 11.65
C ILE A 282 3.89 -7.79 12.36
N ASP A 283 3.44 -8.47 13.42
CA ASP A 283 4.25 -9.46 14.12
C ASP A 283 4.66 -10.61 13.19
N TRP A 284 3.73 -11.07 12.34
CA TRP A 284 4.01 -12.12 11.35
C TRP A 284 5.07 -11.64 10.32
N VAL A 285 4.94 -10.43 9.80
CA VAL A 285 5.93 -9.82 8.87
C VAL A 285 7.28 -9.68 9.55
N ASN A 286 7.32 -9.17 10.79
CA ASN A 286 8.57 -9.00 11.56
C ASN A 286 9.22 -10.35 11.89
N GLY A 287 8.43 -11.40 12.11
CA GLY A 287 8.92 -12.75 12.35
C GLY A 287 9.65 -13.36 11.15
N ILE A 288 9.31 -12.93 9.92
CA ILE A 288 10.01 -13.32 8.69
C ILE A 288 11.15 -12.34 8.40
N GLY A 289 10.90 -11.05 8.56
CA GLY A 289 11.78 -9.94 8.22
C GLY A 289 11.51 -9.40 6.81
N LEU A 290 11.38 -8.06 6.70
CA LEU A 290 11.11 -7.40 5.42
C LEU A 290 12.23 -7.61 4.39
N ASP A 291 13.49 -7.69 4.80
CA ASP A 291 14.61 -7.97 3.89
C ASP A 291 14.47 -9.37 3.24
N ALA A 292 14.03 -10.36 4.01
CA ALA A 292 13.80 -11.71 3.50
C ALA A 292 12.61 -11.76 2.54
N ILE A 293 11.52 -11.04 2.86
CA ILE A 293 10.35 -10.91 1.98
C ILE A 293 10.76 -10.21 0.68
N HIS A 294 11.49 -9.10 0.77
CA HIS A 294 11.97 -8.36 -0.40
C HIS A 294 12.87 -9.21 -1.30
N ALA A 295 13.84 -9.91 -0.73
CA ALA A 295 14.73 -10.78 -1.48
C ALA A 295 13.97 -11.91 -2.19
N HIS A 296 13.00 -12.51 -1.50
CA HIS A 296 12.14 -13.55 -2.06
C HIS A 296 11.29 -13.03 -3.23
N GLU A 297 10.57 -11.92 -3.05
CA GLU A 297 9.74 -11.32 -4.09
C GLU A 297 10.57 -10.84 -5.30
N SER A 298 11.77 -10.30 -5.07
CA SER A 298 12.69 -9.86 -6.12
C SER A 298 13.19 -11.03 -6.97
N ALA A 299 13.50 -12.17 -6.34
CA ALA A 299 13.89 -13.37 -7.06
C ALA A 299 12.73 -13.90 -7.94
N LEU A 300 11.49 -13.93 -7.40
CA LEU A 300 10.30 -14.32 -8.15
C LEU A 300 10.03 -13.37 -9.32
N VAL A 301 10.17 -12.06 -9.15
CA VAL A 301 10.00 -11.08 -10.23
C VAL A 301 11.03 -11.32 -11.33
N THR A 302 12.29 -11.52 -10.99
CA THR A 302 13.37 -11.80 -11.95
C THR A 302 13.05 -13.04 -12.79
N GLU A 303 12.65 -14.14 -12.13
CA GLU A 303 12.28 -15.39 -12.80
C GLU A 303 11.00 -15.21 -13.65
N ALA A 304 9.97 -14.55 -13.11
CA ALA A 304 8.72 -14.32 -13.81
C ALA A 304 8.92 -13.46 -15.07
N ARG A 305 9.72 -12.39 -15.00
CA ARG A 305 10.03 -11.56 -16.17
C ARG A 305 10.78 -12.34 -17.23
N ALA A 306 11.76 -13.16 -16.84
CA ALA A 306 12.48 -14.04 -17.77
C ALA A 306 11.54 -15.07 -18.43
N ALA A 307 10.68 -15.71 -17.66
CA ALA A 307 9.72 -16.71 -18.14
C ALA A 307 8.66 -16.08 -19.06
N LEU A 308 8.11 -14.92 -18.70
CA LEU A 308 7.12 -14.21 -19.52
C LEU A 308 7.68 -13.72 -20.86
N ARG A 309 8.96 -13.31 -20.93
CA ARG A 309 9.63 -12.98 -22.20
C ARG A 309 9.74 -14.16 -23.17
N SER A 310 9.70 -15.37 -22.67
CA SER A 310 9.70 -16.56 -23.53
C SER A 310 8.34 -16.82 -24.20
N VAL A 311 7.27 -16.15 -23.75
CA VAL A 311 5.94 -16.26 -24.34
C VAL A 311 5.86 -15.26 -25.51
N PRO A 312 5.72 -15.74 -26.77
CA PRO A 312 5.68 -14.84 -27.93
C PRO A 312 4.50 -13.86 -27.86
N GLY A 313 4.75 -12.57 -28.15
CA GLY A 313 3.75 -11.50 -28.14
C GLY A 313 3.49 -10.90 -26.75
N VAL A 314 4.23 -11.32 -25.72
CA VAL A 314 4.16 -10.65 -24.41
C VAL A 314 5.03 -9.39 -24.43
N THR A 315 4.43 -8.28 -24.01
CA THR A 315 5.11 -7.01 -23.69
C THR A 315 5.09 -6.80 -22.18
N LEU A 316 6.26 -6.54 -21.59
CA LEU A 316 6.41 -6.25 -20.15
C LEU A 316 6.54 -4.75 -19.92
N PHE A 317 5.91 -4.26 -18.83
CA PHE A 317 5.99 -2.87 -18.41
C PHE A 317 6.78 -2.74 -17.08
N GLY A 318 7.41 -1.57 -16.92
CA GLY A 318 8.15 -1.22 -15.71
C GLY A 318 9.57 -1.78 -15.63
N PRO A 319 10.33 -1.40 -14.59
CA PRO A 319 11.75 -1.70 -14.44
C PRO A 319 12.03 -3.18 -14.17
N GLU A 320 13.26 -3.61 -14.44
CA GLU A 320 13.69 -5.00 -14.23
C GLU A 320 13.67 -5.42 -12.75
N ASP A 321 13.99 -4.48 -11.87
CA ASP A 321 14.06 -4.64 -10.42
C ASP A 321 12.76 -4.20 -9.71
N SER A 322 11.61 -4.39 -10.37
CA SER A 322 10.31 -4.07 -9.79
C SER A 322 10.02 -4.85 -8.50
N ALA A 323 9.39 -4.18 -7.53
CA ALA A 323 9.08 -4.77 -6.23
C ALA A 323 7.80 -5.63 -6.28
N GLY A 324 7.97 -6.95 -6.39
CA GLY A 324 6.88 -7.94 -6.27
C GLY A 324 5.78 -7.85 -7.34
N ILE A 325 5.95 -7.05 -8.42
CA ILE A 325 4.90 -6.77 -9.40
C ILE A 325 5.43 -6.90 -10.82
N VAL A 326 4.67 -7.57 -11.69
CA VAL A 326 4.92 -7.65 -13.13
C VAL A 326 3.64 -7.33 -13.89
N SER A 327 3.61 -6.21 -14.58
CA SER A 327 2.54 -5.84 -15.51
C SER A 327 2.92 -6.19 -16.93
N PHE A 328 1.96 -6.73 -17.68
CA PHE A 328 2.19 -7.19 -19.04
C PHE A 328 0.95 -7.04 -19.93
N ALA A 329 1.17 -7.04 -21.24
CA ALA A 329 0.16 -7.19 -22.27
C ALA A 329 0.51 -8.40 -23.15
N LEU A 330 -0.47 -8.92 -23.87
CA LEU A 330 -0.31 -9.96 -24.87
C LEU A 330 -0.92 -9.47 -26.18
N ASP A 331 -0.14 -9.50 -27.25
CA ASP A 331 -0.54 -8.99 -28.57
C ASP A 331 -1.87 -9.59 -29.03
N GLY A 332 -2.79 -8.71 -29.42
CA GLY A 332 -4.10 -9.10 -29.94
C GLY A 332 -5.10 -9.61 -28.90
N VAL A 333 -4.74 -9.66 -27.61
CA VAL A 333 -5.62 -10.19 -26.54
C VAL A 333 -5.95 -9.12 -25.52
N HIS A 334 -7.24 -8.90 -25.27
CA HIS A 334 -7.65 -7.96 -24.25
C HIS A 334 -7.29 -8.49 -22.84
N PRO A 335 -6.77 -7.65 -21.91
CA PRO A 335 -6.36 -8.10 -20.56
C PRO A 335 -7.47 -8.82 -19.77
N HIS A 336 -8.74 -8.47 -19.94
CA HIS A 336 -9.84 -9.20 -19.31
C HIS A 336 -9.96 -10.65 -19.79
N ASP A 337 -9.75 -10.90 -21.10
CA ASP A 337 -9.77 -12.26 -21.65
C ASP A 337 -8.60 -13.08 -21.10
N ILE A 338 -7.42 -12.43 -20.97
CA ILE A 338 -6.26 -13.03 -20.30
C ILE A 338 -6.66 -13.47 -18.88
N GLY A 339 -7.24 -12.54 -18.08
CA GLY A 339 -7.64 -12.82 -16.69
C GLY A 339 -8.66 -13.94 -16.58
N THR A 340 -9.69 -13.94 -17.45
CA THR A 340 -10.74 -14.97 -17.46
C THR A 340 -10.18 -16.37 -17.78
N ILE A 341 -9.34 -16.46 -18.81
CA ILE A 341 -8.75 -17.77 -19.19
C ILE A 341 -7.75 -18.27 -18.15
N LEU A 342 -6.99 -17.36 -17.52
CA LEU A 342 -6.09 -17.72 -16.43
C LEU A 342 -6.86 -18.23 -15.21
N ASP A 343 -8.00 -17.62 -14.86
CA ASP A 343 -8.87 -18.06 -13.75
C ASP A 343 -9.41 -19.47 -13.99
N ASP A 344 -9.84 -19.80 -15.21
CA ASP A 344 -10.25 -21.18 -15.62
C ASP A 344 -9.11 -22.22 -15.42
N HIS A 345 -7.89 -21.75 -15.20
CA HIS A 345 -6.70 -22.57 -14.98
C HIS A 345 -6.13 -22.41 -13.56
N GLY A 346 -6.92 -21.83 -12.65
CA GLY A 346 -6.54 -21.66 -11.26
C GLY A 346 -5.50 -20.55 -11.01
N VAL A 347 -5.31 -19.63 -11.94
CA VAL A 347 -4.34 -18.54 -11.81
C VAL A 347 -5.08 -17.20 -11.70
N ALA A 348 -5.06 -16.61 -10.51
CA ALA A 348 -5.69 -15.33 -10.22
C ALA A 348 -4.72 -14.17 -10.48
N VAL A 349 -4.96 -13.41 -11.55
CA VAL A 349 -4.27 -12.15 -11.87
C VAL A 349 -5.27 -11.00 -11.94
N ARG A 350 -4.79 -9.78 -11.87
CA ARG A 350 -5.63 -8.61 -12.08
C ARG A 350 -5.53 -8.10 -13.52
N ALA A 351 -6.67 -7.74 -14.10
CA ALA A 351 -6.77 -7.09 -15.41
C ALA A 351 -7.46 -5.72 -15.28
N GLY A 352 -6.99 -4.72 -16.04
CA GLY A 352 -7.63 -3.40 -16.09
C GLY A 352 -6.66 -2.24 -15.90
N HIS A 353 -7.19 -1.10 -15.43
CA HIS A 353 -6.43 0.14 -15.20
C HIS A 353 -5.68 0.16 -13.86
N HIS A 354 -5.89 -0.81 -12.97
CA HIS A 354 -5.28 -0.91 -11.63
C HIS A 354 -5.44 0.35 -10.77
N CYS A 355 -6.55 1.09 -10.95
CA CYS A 355 -6.79 2.40 -10.34
C CYS A 355 -5.71 3.45 -10.66
N ALA A 356 -5.12 3.40 -11.85
CA ALA A 356 -4.09 4.30 -12.35
C ALA A 356 -4.34 4.61 -13.85
N GLN A 357 -5.54 5.13 -14.17
CA GLN A 357 -5.91 5.46 -15.55
C GLN A 357 -4.91 6.41 -16.25
N PRO A 358 -4.43 7.51 -15.59
CA PRO A 358 -3.44 8.37 -16.24
C PRO A 358 -2.14 7.66 -16.63
N LEU A 359 -1.75 6.61 -15.87
CA LEU A 359 -0.61 5.78 -16.24
C LEU A 359 -0.89 4.93 -17.48
N MET A 360 -2.11 4.39 -17.61
CA MET A 360 -2.48 3.63 -18.84
C MET A 360 -2.44 4.51 -20.08
N ASP A 361 -2.94 5.75 -19.98
CA ASP A 361 -2.86 6.74 -21.05
C ASP A 361 -1.39 7.06 -21.41
N TYR A 362 -0.53 7.20 -20.41
CA TYR A 362 0.92 7.41 -20.60
C TYR A 362 1.60 6.22 -21.29
N LEU A 363 1.26 4.99 -20.90
CA LEU A 363 1.79 3.77 -21.51
C LEU A 363 1.22 3.50 -22.91
N GLY A 364 0.20 4.22 -23.34
CA GLY A 364 -0.45 4.05 -24.65
C GLY A 364 -1.24 2.73 -24.75
N VAL A 365 -1.72 2.20 -23.63
CA VAL A 365 -2.49 0.96 -23.58
C VAL A 365 -3.82 1.17 -22.85
N PRO A 366 -4.91 0.51 -23.28
CA PRO A 366 -6.20 0.67 -22.60
C PRO A 366 -6.21 0.02 -21.19
N ALA A 367 -5.42 -1.00 -20.99
CA ALA A 367 -5.33 -1.78 -19.74
C ALA A 367 -4.11 -2.70 -19.80
N THR A 368 -3.73 -3.28 -18.65
CA THR A 368 -2.72 -4.33 -18.55
C THR A 368 -3.24 -5.51 -17.74
N ALA A 369 -2.64 -6.69 -17.91
CA ALA A 369 -2.68 -7.76 -16.93
C ALA A 369 -1.52 -7.56 -15.94
N ARG A 370 -1.75 -7.88 -14.66
CA ARG A 370 -0.75 -7.70 -13.60
C ARG A 370 -0.69 -8.95 -12.73
N ALA A 371 0.46 -9.56 -12.66
CA ALA A 371 0.82 -10.56 -11.66
C ALA A 371 1.55 -9.88 -10.50
N SER A 372 1.17 -10.17 -9.27
CA SER A 372 1.83 -9.63 -8.08
C SER A 372 2.08 -10.71 -7.05
N PHE A 373 3.36 -10.86 -6.72
CA PHE A 373 3.91 -11.85 -5.81
C PHE A 373 3.88 -11.36 -4.36
N ALA A 374 3.94 -12.29 -3.43
CA ALA A 374 4.00 -12.03 -2.00
C ALA A 374 4.77 -13.16 -1.30
N ALA A 375 4.92 -13.11 0.00
CA ALA A 375 5.67 -14.08 0.78
C ALA A 375 5.22 -15.56 0.56
N HIS A 376 3.94 -15.78 0.23
CA HIS A 376 3.38 -17.11 -0.05
C HIS A 376 3.63 -17.63 -1.46
N SER A 377 4.08 -16.77 -2.38
CA SER A 377 4.27 -17.13 -3.80
C SER A 377 5.51 -18.00 -3.98
N ASP A 378 5.51 -18.84 -5.01
CA ASP A 378 6.64 -19.72 -5.34
C ASP A 378 6.78 -19.92 -6.85
N ALA A 379 7.77 -20.71 -7.27
CA ALA A 379 8.05 -20.98 -8.69
C ALA A 379 6.87 -21.66 -9.42
N SER A 380 6.02 -22.41 -8.70
CA SER A 380 4.84 -23.05 -9.31
C SER A 380 3.81 -22.01 -9.79
N ASP A 381 3.73 -20.85 -9.13
CA ASP A 381 2.85 -19.76 -9.54
C ASP A 381 3.30 -19.16 -10.89
N ILE A 382 4.62 -19.06 -11.09
CA ILE A 382 5.22 -18.59 -12.36
C ILE A 382 4.97 -19.60 -13.47
N GLN A 383 5.19 -20.89 -13.19
CA GLN A 383 4.95 -21.96 -14.14
C GLN A 383 3.48 -21.98 -14.60
N ALA A 384 2.54 -21.93 -13.65
CA ALA A 384 1.11 -21.91 -13.94
C ALA A 384 0.69 -20.66 -14.77
N LEU A 385 1.24 -19.48 -14.45
CA LEU A 385 1.02 -18.25 -15.22
C LEU A 385 1.46 -18.43 -16.68
N VAL A 386 2.66 -18.94 -16.92
CA VAL A 386 3.21 -19.13 -18.28
C VAL A 386 2.41 -20.18 -19.06
N GLU A 387 2.10 -21.32 -18.45
CA GLU A 387 1.27 -22.38 -19.05
C GLU A 387 -0.12 -21.85 -19.42
N GLY A 388 -0.72 -21.04 -18.52
CA GLY A 388 -1.97 -20.37 -18.77
C GLY A 388 -1.91 -19.40 -19.97
N LEU A 389 -0.84 -18.61 -20.09
CA LEU A 389 -0.66 -17.71 -21.24
C LEU A 389 -0.49 -18.45 -22.56
N TYR A 390 0.18 -19.61 -22.58
CA TYR A 390 0.21 -20.44 -23.78
C TYR A 390 -1.18 -20.98 -24.17
N LYS A 391 -2.09 -21.18 -23.20
CA LYS A 391 -3.48 -21.55 -23.49
C LYS A 391 -4.26 -20.35 -24.04
N VAL A 392 -4.08 -19.14 -23.47
CA VAL A 392 -4.65 -17.91 -24.03
C VAL A 392 -4.26 -17.78 -25.51
N LYS A 393 -3.00 -17.94 -25.83
CA LYS A 393 -2.51 -17.86 -27.22
C LYS A 393 -3.15 -18.90 -28.14
N ARG A 394 -3.39 -20.13 -27.69
CA ARG A 394 -4.05 -21.15 -28.52
C ARG A 394 -5.50 -20.81 -28.86
N ILE A 395 -6.15 -19.97 -28.06
CA ILE A 395 -7.54 -19.57 -28.25
C ILE A 395 -7.63 -18.39 -29.23
N PHE A 396 -6.68 -17.45 -29.16
CA PHE A 396 -6.70 -16.23 -29.96
C PHE A 396 -5.80 -16.27 -31.20
N GLY A 397 -5.05 -17.34 -31.40
CA GLY A 397 -4.15 -17.55 -32.55
C GLY A 397 -2.72 -17.29 -32.26
#